data_df7f0c5e438feef10ef609f2b72ec2e4
#
_entry.id   df7f0c5e438feef10ef609f2b72ec2e4
#
_cell.length_a   1.000
_cell.length_b   1.000
_cell.length_c   1.000
_cell.angle_alpha   90.00
_cell.angle_beta   90.00
_cell.angle_gamma   90.00
#
_symmetry.space_group_name_H-M   'P 1'
#
loop_
_entity.id
_entity.type
_entity.pdbx_description
1 polymer ?
#
loop_
_entity_poly.entity_id
_entity_poly.type
_entity_poly.pdbx_seq_one_letter_code
_entity_poly.pdbx_strand_id
1 'polypeptide(L)'
;MFIFKNIELSQWIKPHLTTYILAADDDELETLQDDYDRFENIKFLTWDKTPSSEELSKIQALIIEEPESGEYDISDLPDWINMLGNLKVLAFPYVCFSKLENTIKNSALTLETLYFFIPREWDNEKFEIPASLEMPNLSAFISRCEINGLFGLKANNFPNISYLQCNISKYKNIKQLDEIKNFKKLIHASFHHGKSLNILENISSDLLESISLVGFSGQDFSISKLKEFKNLKYIALNGIKRAEIDCELFTHLPSLSYLDLVSCFNLKNVNELANIKNLEYLSVLDCKRPFDNATIDSLKNQNISYIDIDFA
;
A
#
# COMPACT_ATOMS: atom_id res chain seq x y z
N MET A 1 -1.33 -4.61 11.36
CA MET A 1 -1.45 -3.30 10.70
C MET A 1 -0.19 -2.42 10.80
N PHE A 2 0.47 -2.34 11.96
CA PHE A 2 1.66 -1.49 12.17
C PHE A 2 2.84 -1.78 11.20
N ILE A 3 3.24 -3.04 11.00
CA ILE A 3 4.34 -3.38 10.08
C ILE A 3 4.02 -3.01 8.63
N PHE A 4 2.80 -3.26 8.15
CA PHE A 4 2.43 -2.89 6.78
C PHE A 4 2.45 -1.37 6.58
N LYS A 5 2.01 -0.60 7.59
CA LYS A 5 2.12 0.86 7.56
C LYS A 5 3.59 1.32 7.48
N ASN A 6 4.50 0.67 8.22
CA ASN A 6 5.92 0.99 8.16
C ASN A 6 6.55 0.57 6.83
N ILE A 7 6.17 -0.59 6.28
CA ILE A 7 6.63 -1.03 4.95
C ILE A 7 6.17 -0.02 3.89
N GLU A 8 4.90 0.40 3.91
CA GLU A 8 4.37 1.42 3.01
C GLU A 8 5.13 2.75 3.19
N LEU A 9 5.25 3.22 4.43
CA LEU A 9 5.91 4.48 4.75
C LEU A 9 7.35 4.53 4.22
N SER A 10 8.10 3.43 4.32
CA SER A 10 9.46 3.31 3.79
C SER A 10 9.55 3.43 2.27
N GLN A 11 8.43 3.30 1.55
CA GLN A 11 8.42 3.46 0.09
C GLN A 11 8.40 4.93 -0.32
N TRP A 12 7.76 5.81 0.43
CA TRP A 12 7.61 7.21 0.04
C TRP A 12 8.40 8.20 0.91
N ILE A 13 8.73 7.87 2.17
CA ILE A 13 9.73 8.63 2.96
C ILE A 13 11.05 7.88 2.91
N LYS A 14 12.01 8.41 2.17
CA LYS A 14 13.34 7.83 1.98
C LYS A 14 14.35 8.53 2.89
N PRO A 15 14.99 7.86 3.87
CA PRO A 15 15.89 8.52 4.82
C PRO A 15 17.09 9.25 4.17
N HIS A 16 17.49 8.84 2.97
CA HIS A 16 18.60 9.44 2.24
C HIS A 16 18.19 10.59 1.29
N LEU A 17 16.90 10.91 1.22
CA LEU A 17 16.39 12.03 0.42
C LEU A 17 15.82 13.10 1.33
N THR A 18 15.98 14.36 0.96
CA THR A 18 15.16 15.42 1.53
C THR A 18 13.79 15.36 0.90
N THR A 19 12.78 15.13 1.73
CA THR A 19 11.37 15.10 1.30
C THR A 19 10.78 16.49 1.47
N TYR A 20 10.22 17.02 0.41
CA TYR A 20 9.50 18.29 0.43
C TYR A 20 8.01 18.03 0.55
N ILE A 21 7.38 18.66 1.54
CA ILE A 21 5.94 18.65 1.76
C ILE A 21 5.40 19.97 1.22
N LEU A 22 4.44 19.89 0.32
CA LEU A 22 3.79 21.06 -0.27
C LEU A 22 2.42 21.23 0.33
N ALA A 23 2.26 22.27 1.16
CA ALA A 23 1.03 22.73 1.76
C ALA A 23 0.38 23.85 0.93
N ALA A 24 -0.92 24.06 1.06
CA ALA A 24 -1.62 25.13 0.36
C ALA A 24 -1.18 26.51 0.86
N ASP A 25 -1.05 26.67 2.18
CA ASP A 25 -0.70 27.93 2.84
C ASP A 25 0.11 27.71 4.12
N ASP A 26 0.42 28.80 4.82
CA ASP A 26 1.20 28.78 6.04
C ASP A 26 0.39 28.20 7.24
N ASP A 27 -0.94 28.29 7.26
CA ASP A 27 -1.80 27.76 8.34
C ASP A 27 -1.85 26.22 8.26
N GLU A 28 -2.00 25.66 7.06
CA GLU A 28 -1.92 24.22 6.82
C GLU A 28 -0.52 23.69 7.14
N LEU A 29 0.51 24.47 6.81
CA LEU A 29 1.90 24.10 7.07
C LEU A 29 2.16 23.88 8.57
N GLU A 30 1.61 24.70 9.46
CA GLU A 30 1.73 24.54 10.93
C GLU A 30 1.14 23.18 11.37
N THR A 31 -0.03 22.80 10.85
CA THR A 31 -0.67 21.52 11.14
C THR A 31 0.18 20.34 10.67
N LEU A 32 0.71 20.43 9.45
CA LEU A 32 1.52 19.35 8.85
C LEU A 32 2.88 19.18 9.55
N GLN A 33 3.45 20.24 10.13
CA GLN A 33 4.70 20.13 10.90
C GLN A 33 4.57 19.13 12.04
N ASP A 34 3.45 19.13 12.77
CA ASP A 34 3.20 18.18 13.87
C ASP A 34 3.07 16.74 13.36
N ASP A 35 2.47 16.54 12.18
CA ASP A 35 2.30 15.19 11.59
C ASP A 35 3.62 14.60 11.10
N TYR A 36 4.56 15.43 10.69
CA TYR A 36 5.83 15.02 10.09
C TYR A 36 7.05 15.23 10.99
N ASP A 37 6.90 15.70 12.24
CA ASP A 37 7.97 15.99 13.22
C ASP A 37 8.86 14.79 13.52
N ARG A 38 8.32 13.58 13.42
CA ARG A 38 9.02 12.30 13.65
C ARG A 38 9.97 11.88 12.54
N PHE A 39 9.98 12.60 11.40
CA PHE A 39 10.82 12.26 10.25
C PHE A 39 11.98 13.23 10.11
N GLU A 40 13.15 12.70 9.87
CA GLU A 40 14.34 13.49 9.52
C GLU A 40 14.28 13.90 8.04
N ASN A 41 14.96 15.02 7.71
CA ASN A 41 15.10 15.52 6.35
C ASN A 41 13.78 15.93 5.66
N ILE A 42 12.82 16.46 6.40
CA ILE A 42 11.61 17.08 5.87
C ILE A 42 11.82 18.58 5.67
N LYS A 43 11.31 19.11 4.56
CA LYS A 43 11.22 20.53 4.26
C LYS A 43 9.82 20.86 3.80
N PHE A 44 9.34 22.03 4.15
CA PHE A 44 8.01 22.48 3.80
C PHE A 44 8.08 23.60 2.75
N LEU A 45 7.11 23.57 1.82
CA LEU A 45 6.86 24.59 0.81
C LEU A 45 5.38 24.95 0.86
N THR A 46 5.04 26.18 0.44
CA THR A 46 3.65 26.62 0.27
C THR A 46 3.40 26.97 -1.18
N TRP A 47 2.12 26.92 -1.62
CA TRP A 47 1.75 27.13 -3.03
C TRP A 47 2.09 28.54 -3.52
N ASP A 48 2.03 29.53 -2.66
CA ASP A 48 2.31 30.94 -2.97
C ASP A 48 3.81 31.25 -3.15
N LYS A 49 4.70 30.33 -2.75
CA LYS A 49 6.15 30.49 -2.82
C LYS A 49 6.74 29.70 -3.97
N THR A 50 7.34 30.41 -4.92
CA THR A 50 8.07 29.76 -6.03
C THR A 50 9.53 29.53 -5.60
N PRO A 51 9.99 28.28 -5.50
CA PRO A 51 11.38 27.98 -5.20
C PRO A 51 12.32 28.53 -6.29
N SER A 52 13.54 28.89 -5.92
CA SER A 52 14.56 29.23 -6.89
C SER A 52 14.92 28.06 -7.81
N SER A 53 15.50 28.33 -8.99
CA SER A 53 15.93 27.28 -9.91
C SER A 53 16.94 26.30 -9.27
N GLU A 54 17.76 26.79 -8.32
CA GLU A 54 18.69 25.95 -7.57
C GLU A 54 17.95 25.00 -6.61
N GLU A 55 16.92 25.48 -5.92
CA GLU A 55 16.08 24.68 -5.04
C GLU A 55 15.28 23.64 -5.84
N LEU A 56 14.64 24.04 -6.95
CA LEU A 56 13.89 23.12 -7.82
C LEU A 56 14.77 21.94 -8.29
N SER A 57 16.04 22.20 -8.61
CA SER A 57 16.98 21.15 -9.03
C SER A 57 17.29 20.11 -7.95
N LYS A 58 17.09 20.47 -6.67
CA LYS A 58 17.35 19.62 -5.49
C LYS A 58 16.13 18.81 -5.06
N ILE A 59 14.92 19.15 -5.55
CA ILE A 59 13.69 18.45 -5.18
C ILE A 59 13.68 17.08 -5.85
N GLN A 60 13.92 16.02 -5.08
CA GLN A 60 13.86 14.64 -5.51
C GLN A 60 12.71 13.84 -4.90
N ALA A 61 12.14 14.30 -3.78
CA ALA A 61 10.97 13.71 -3.16
C ALA A 61 9.98 14.83 -2.85
N LEU A 62 8.76 14.70 -3.38
CA LEU A 62 7.68 15.67 -3.21
C LEU A 62 6.42 14.95 -2.77
N ILE A 63 5.83 15.45 -1.70
CA ILE A 63 4.51 15.10 -1.21
C ILE A 63 3.64 16.33 -1.34
N ILE A 64 2.54 16.24 -2.04
CA ILE A 64 1.55 17.30 -2.17
C ILE A 64 0.40 16.92 -1.26
N GLU A 65 0.18 17.70 -0.21
CA GLU A 65 -0.96 17.48 0.68
C GLU A 65 -2.24 18.10 0.10
N GLU A 66 -3.37 17.55 0.52
CA GLU A 66 -4.67 18.08 0.14
C GLU A 66 -5.04 19.23 1.09
N PRO A 67 -5.41 20.41 0.56
CA PRO A 67 -5.83 21.53 1.40
C PRO A 67 -6.96 21.16 2.36
N GLU A 68 -6.82 21.54 3.63
CA GLU A 68 -7.87 21.29 4.63
C GLU A 68 -9.08 22.22 4.46
N SER A 69 -8.84 23.44 4.00
CA SER A 69 -9.87 24.41 3.70
C SER A 69 -10.34 24.23 2.25
N GLY A 70 -11.66 24.17 2.01
CA GLY A 70 -12.22 24.18 0.66
C GLY A 70 -12.01 25.53 -0.10
N GLU A 71 -11.05 26.35 0.31
CA GLU A 71 -10.67 27.62 -0.30
C GLU A 71 -9.70 27.44 -1.47
N TYR A 72 -8.98 26.32 -1.53
CA TYR A 72 -8.03 26.03 -2.61
C TYR A 72 -8.58 24.96 -3.54
N ASP A 73 -8.53 25.24 -4.83
CA ASP A 73 -8.82 24.27 -5.88
C ASP A 73 -7.48 23.68 -6.37
N ILE A 74 -7.51 22.43 -6.81
CA ILE A 74 -6.40 21.77 -7.50
C ILE A 74 -5.90 22.56 -8.71
N SER A 75 -6.77 23.38 -9.33
CA SER A 75 -6.35 24.32 -10.36
C SER A 75 -5.31 25.33 -9.88
N ASP A 76 -5.19 25.54 -8.57
CA ASP A 76 -4.26 26.49 -7.96
C ASP A 76 -2.87 25.91 -7.69
N LEU A 77 -2.67 24.61 -7.94
CA LEU A 77 -1.33 23.99 -7.85
C LEU A 77 -0.31 24.81 -8.65
N PRO A 78 0.84 25.15 -8.03
CA PRO A 78 1.85 26.01 -8.65
C PRO A 78 2.42 25.42 -9.95
N ASP A 79 2.52 26.22 -10.99
CA ASP A 79 3.05 25.81 -12.29
C ASP A 79 4.51 25.31 -12.24
N TRP A 80 5.29 25.75 -11.24
CA TRP A 80 6.68 25.35 -11.10
C TRP A 80 6.85 23.83 -10.87
N ILE A 81 5.81 23.14 -10.37
CA ILE A 81 5.83 21.70 -10.20
C ILE A 81 6.09 20.97 -11.53
N ASN A 82 5.56 21.53 -12.63
CA ASN A 82 5.78 20.99 -13.97
C ASN A 82 7.23 21.16 -14.49
N MET A 83 8.06 21.92 -13.79
CA MET A 83 9.49 22.06 -14.09
C MET A 83 10.34 20.96 -13.45
N LEU A 84 9.78 20.17 -12.52
CA LEU A 84 10.49 19.09 -11.85
C LEU A 84 10.69 17.92 -12.82
N GLY A 85 11.96 17.54 -13.02
CA GLY A 85 12.33 16.44 -13.94
C GLY A 85 13.24 15.39 -13.30
N ASN A 86 13.51 15.47 -11.99
CA ASN A 86 14.43 14.58 -11.28
C ASN A 86 13.79 13.91 -10.06
N LEU A 87 12.45 13.86 -10.02
CA LEU A 87 11.76 13.25 -8.89
C LEU A 87 12.04 11.75 -8.83
N LYS A 88 12.33 11.27 -7.64
CA LYS A 88 12.39 9.87 -7.28
C LYS A 88 11.14 9.42 -6.53
N VAL A 89 10.54 10.33 -5.77
CA VAL A 89 9.31 10.09 -5.03
C VAL A 89 8.31 11.19 -5.36
N LEU A 90 7.11 10.79 -5.72
CA LEU A 90 5.97 11.70 -5.90
C LEU A 90 4.75 11.09 -5.23
N ALA A 91 4.22 11.79 -4.22
CA ALA A 91 2.98 11.44 -3.53
C ALA A 91 2.01 12.60 -3.63
N PHE A 92 0.75 12.34 -3.96
CA PHE A 92 -0.24 13.39 -4.16
C PHE A 92 -1.69 12.87 -4.07
N PRO A 93 -2.66 13.75 -3.79
CA PRO A 93 -4.07 13.44 -3.90
C PRO A 93 -4.41 13.07 -5.34
N TYR A 94 -5.20 12.04 -5.51
CA TYR A 94 -5.59 11.51 -6.82
C TYR A 94 -6.12 12.59 -7.80
N VAL A 95 -6.90 13.54 -7.30
CA VAL A 95 -7.49 14.63 -8.08
C VAL A 95 -6.45 15.54 -8.78
N CYS A 96 -5.21 15.58 -8.26
CA CYS A 96 -4.11 16.36 -8.86
C CYS A 96 -3.52 15.73 -10.13
N PHE A 97 -3.92 14.52 -10.52
CA PHE A 97 -3.22 13.79 -11.58
C PHE A 97 -3.16 14.54 -12.92
N SER A 98 -4.27 15.12 -13.36
CA SER A 98 -4.31 15.87 -14.63
C SER A 98 -3.32 17.04 -14.67
N LYS A 99 -3.08 17.68 -13.53
CA LYS A 99 -2.11 18.78 -13.37
C LYS A 99 -0.67 18.28 -13.33
N LEU A 100 -0.44 17.07 -12.82
CA LEU A 100 0.88 16.49 -12.61
C LEU A 100 1.34 15.60 -13.78
N GLU A 101 0.55 15.46 -14.84
CA GLU A 101 0.89 14.59 -15.97
C GLU A 101 2.25 14.94 -16.58
N ASN A 102 2.55 16.24 -16.73
CA ASN A 102 3.85 16.68 -17.25
C ASN A 102 4.99 16.40 -16.24
N THR A 103 4.76 16.65 -14.95
CA THR A 103 5.74 16.33 -13.90
C THR A 103 6.09 14.85 -13.90
N ILE A 104 5.07 13.98 -13.98
CA ILE A 104 5.24 12.53 -14.04
C ILE A 104 6.01 12.13 -15.30
N LYS A 105 5.67 12.68 -16.47
CA LYS A 105 6.39 12.42 -17.73
C LYS A 105 7.84 12.88 -17.68
N ASN A 106 8.09 14.09 -17.16
CA ASN A 106 9.45 14.64 -17.05
C ASN A 106 10.33 13.83 -16.08
N SER A 107 9.74 13.26 -15.05
CA SER A 107 10.44 12.43 -14.05
C SER A 107 10.34 10.93 -14.32
N ALA A 108 9.77 10.50 -15.43
CA ALA A 108 9.47 9.08 -15.68
C ALA A 108 10.69 8.16 -15.58
N LEU A 109 11.89 8.65 -15.99
CA LEU A 109 13.13 7.89 -15.91
C LEU A 109 13.80 7.88 -14.52
N THR A 110 13.36 8.74 -13.61
CA THR A 110 13.95 8.86 -12.26
C THR A 110 13.02 8.39 -11.15
N LEU A 111 11.71 8.35 -11.40
CA LEU A 111 10.73 7.95 -10.40
C LEU A 111 10.95 6.50 -9.94
N GLU A 112 11.09 6.36 -8.63
CA GLU A 112 11.20 5.10 -7.90
C GLU A 112 9.89 4.79 -7.15
N THR A 113 9.15 5.82 -6.72
CA THR A 113 7.89 5.68 -5.99
C THR A 113 6.84 6.65 -6.54
N LEU A 114 5.66 6.12 -6.80
CA LEU A 114 4.47 6.87 -7.18
C LEU A 114 3.34 6.50 -6.24
N TYR A 115 2.82 7.48 -5.50
CA TYR A 115 1.79 7.27 -4.50
C TYR A 115 0.59 8.19 -4.71
N PHE A 116 -0.58 7.61 -4.86
CA PHE A 116 -1.87 8.30 -4.95
C PHE A 116 -2.67 8.05 -3.69
N PHE A 117 -3.00 9.09 -2.95
CA PHE A 117 -3.89 8.94 -1.80
C PHE A 117 -5.30 9.45 -2.08
N ILE A 118 -6.24 9.03 -1.24
CA ILE A 118 -7.66 9.37 -1.38
C ILE A 118 -7.84 10.80 -0.91
N PRO A 119 -8.42 11.70 -1.73
CA PRO A 119 -8.79 13.02 -1.28
C PRO A 119 -9.88 12.93 -0.20
N ARG A 120 -9.96 13.96 0.64
CA ARG A 120 -11.00 14.05 1.69
C ARG A 120 -12.39 14.13 1.11
N GLU A 121 -12.54 14.84 -0.01
CA GLU A 121 -13.77 14.90 -0.77
C GLU A 121 -13.72 13.95 -1.97
N TRP A 122 -14.71 13.05 -2.04
CA TRP A 122 -14.81 12.05 -3.09
C TRP A 122 -15.25 12.69 -4.40
N ASP A 123 -14.33 12.87 -5.33
CA ASP A 123 -14.66 13.15 -6.71
C ASP A 123 -14.64 11.87 -7.54
N ASN A 124 -15.63 11.71 -8.45
CA ASN A 124 -15.80 10.53 -9.29
C ASN A 124 -14.92 10.54 -10.55
N GLU A 125 -13.88 11.32 -10.60
CA GLU A 125 -13.00 11.35 -11.75
C GLU A 125 -12.29 10.00 -11.96
N LYS A 126 -12.27 9.57 -13.22
CA LYS A 126 -11.67 8.30 -13.62
C LYS A 126 -10.23 8.53 -14.00
N PHE A 127 -9.33 8.05 -13.19
CA PHE A 127 -7.92 8.05 -13.54
C PHE A 127 -7.54 6.78 -14.32
N GLU A 128 -6.80 6.97 -15.41
CA GLU A 128 -6.19 5.88 -16.17
C GLU A 128 -4.69 6.18 -16.35
N ILE A 129 -3.84 5.21 -16.03
CA ILE A 129 -2.42 5.31 -16.34
C ILE A 129 -2.27 5.24 -17.87
N PRO A 130 -1.67 6.26 -18.52
CA PRO A 130 -1.46 6.20 -19.95
C PRO A 130 -0.66 4.95 -20.35
N ALA A 131 -1.17 4.20 -21.33
CA ALA A 131 -0.53 2.96 -21.77
C ALA A 131 0.88 3.17 -22.38
N SER A 132 1.20 4.41 -22.76
CA SER A 132 2.51 4.81 -23.30
C SER A 132 3.49 5.25 -22.20
N LEU A 133 3.07 5.33 -20.94
CA LEU A 133 3.93 5.77 -19.86
C LEU A 133 4.88 4.64 -19.47
N GLU A 134 6.16 4.90 -19.55
CA GLU A 134 7.24 3.98 -19.17
C GLU A 134 8.01 4.56 -17.98
N MET A 135 8.12 3.82 -16.90
CA MET A 135 8.88 4.18 -15.71
C MET A 135 9.80 3.01 -15.31
N PRO A 136 10.96 2.88 -15.95
CA PRO A 136 11.83 1.72 -15.80
C PRO A 136 12.40 1.58 -14.38
N ASN A 137 12.45 2.66 -13.62
CA ASN A 137 12.99 2.68 -12.25
C ASN A 137 11.91 2.61 -11.17
N LEU A 138 10.61 2.64 -11.55
CA LEU A 138 9.53 2.58 -10.58
C LEU A 138 9.55 1.23 -9.85
N SER A 139 9.83 1.28 -8.56
CA SER A 139 9.86 0.12 -7.66
C SER A 139 8.62 0.02 -6.77
N ALA A 140 7.97 1.15 -6.47
CA ALA A 140 6.76 1.19 -5.66
C ALA A 140 5.64 1.96 -6.36
N PHE A 141 4.51 1.27 -6.53
CA PHE A 141 3.26 1.84 -6.99
C PHE A 141 2.20 1.66 -5.90
N ILE A 142 1.70 2.78 -5.38
CA ILE A 142 0.75 2.79 -4.28
C ILE A 142 -0.47 3.59 -4.69
N SER A 143 -1.63 2.95 -4.70
CA SER A 143 -2.90 3.62 -4.92
C SER A 143 -3.92 3.18 -3.90
N ARG A 144 -4.34 4.11 -3.05
CA ARG A 144 -5.48 3.93 -2.15
C ARG A 144 -6.80 4.26 -2.82
N CYS A 145 -6.75 4.97 -3.95
CA CYS A 145 -7.93 5.32 -4.73
C CYS A 145 -8.47 4.14 -5.51
N GLU A 146 -9.75 4.19 -5.85
CA GLU A 146 -10.34 3.28 -6.82
C GLU A 146 -9.80 3.59 -8.22
N ILE A 147 -8.77 2.91 -8.66
CA ILE A 147 -8.22 3.09 -10.01
C ILE A 147 -9.01 2.23 -10.99
N ASN A 148 -9.55 2.85 -12.04
CA ASN A 148 -10.07 2.11 -13.20
C ASN A 148 -8.95 1.46 -14.04
N GLY A 149 -7.71 1.76 -13.76
CA GLY A 149 -6.61 1.62 -14.70
C GLY A 149 -5.37 0.91 -14.23
N LEU A 150 -5.46 -0.23 -13.51
CA LEU A 150 -4.38 -1.21 -13.61
C LEU A 150 -4.18 -1.68 -15.07
N PHE A 151 -5.10 -1.39 -15.97
CA PHE A 151 -4.98 -1.64 -17.41
C PHE A 151 -3.79 -0.95 -18.07
N GLY A 152 -3.36 0.21 -17.56
CA GLY A 152 -2.15 0.90 -18.01
C GLY A 152 -0.87 0.41 -17.33
N LEU A 153 -0.97 -0.32 -16.21
CA LEU A 153 0.18 -0.79 -15.44
C LEU A 153 0.73 -2.09 -16.05
N LYS A 154 1.42 -1.99 -17.18
CA LYS A 154 2.01 -3.13 -17.86
C LYS A 154 3.43 -3.39 -17.35
N ALA A 155 3.74 -4.66 -17.06
CA ALA A 155 5.04 -5.03 -16.51
C ALA A 155 6.22 -4.62 -17.43
N ASN A 156 6.03 -4.58 -18.74
CA ASN A 156 7.06 -4.11 -19.67
C ASN A 156 7.38 -2.61 -19.48
N ASN A 157 6.39 -1.81 -19.10
CA ASN A 157 6.57 -0.37 -18.88
C ASN A 157 7.10 -0.09 -17.46
N PHE A 158 6.86 -1.02 -16.54
CA PHE A 158 7.18 -0.93 -15.10
C PHE A 158 7.91 -2.19 -14.60
N PRO A 159 9.09 -2.53 -15.16
CA PRO A 159 9.71 -3.85 -14.96
C PRO A 159 10.29 -4.08 -13.57
N ASN A 160 10.39 -3.04 -12.75
CA ASN A 160 11.03 -3.07 -11.45
C ASN A 160 10.08 -2.97 -10.25
N ILE A 161 8.75 -3.04 -10.48
CA ILE A 161 7.80 -3.00 -9.37
C ILE A 161 8.06 -4.17 -8.41
N SER A 162 8.40 -3.80 -7.19
CA SER A 162 8.60 -4.69 -6.04
C SER A 162 7.56 -4.46 -4.94
N TYR A 163 6.96 -3.27 -4.88
CA TYR A 163 5.87 -2.91 -4.00
C TYR A 163 4.64 -2.49 -4.83
N LEU A 164 3.53 -3.20 -4.66
CA LEU A 164 2.27 -2.92 -5.34
C LEU A 164 1.12 -2.85 -4.32
N GLN A 165 0.49 -1.68 -4.21
CA GLN A 165 -0.73 -1.51 -3.44
C GLN A 165 -1.82 -0.92 -4.32
N CYS A 166 -2.99 -1.58 -4.35
CA CYS A 166 -4.09 -1.17 -5.21
C CYS A 166 -5.46 -1.41 -4.56
N ASN A 167 -6.36 -0.44 -4.75
CA ASN A 167 -7.78 -0.64 -4.53
C ASN A 167 -8.40 -1.26 -5.81
N ILE A 168 -8.93 -2.47 -5.67
CA ILE A 168 -9.45 -3.25 -6.82
C ILE A 168 -10.99 -3.39 -6.80
N SER A 169 -11.69 -2.52 -6.10
CA SER A 169 -13.17 -2.57 -5.94
C SER A 169 -13.96 -2.47 -7.26
N LYS A 170 -13.41 -1.79 -8.25
CA LYS A 170 -14.04 -1.59 -9.57
C LYS A 170 -13.94 -2.82 -10.49
N TYR A 171 -13.01 -3.72 -10.23
CA TYR A 171 -12.83 -4.90 -11.09
C TYR A 171 -13.92 -5.93 -10.82
N LYS A 172 -14.49 -6.44 -11.89
CA LYS A 172 -15.57 -7.45 -11.84
C LYS A 172 -15.05 -8.84 -12.18
N ASN A 173 -13.91 -8.94 -12.83
CA ASN A 173 -13.35 -10.18 -13.32
C ASN A 173 -11.84 -10.22 -13.08
N ILE A 174 -11.36 -11.36 -12.59
CA ILE A 174 -9.93 -11.58 -12.31
C ILE A 174 -9.03 -11.40 -13.54
N LYS A 175 -9.53 -11.70 -14.75
CA LYS A 175 -8.77 -11.51 -16.00
C LYS A 175 -8.38 -10.04 -16.25
N GLN A 176 -9.11 -9.10 -15.66
CA GLN A 176 -8.77 -7.68 -15.76
C GLN A 176 -7.50 -7.33 -14.97
N LEU A 177 -7.02 -8.24 -14.12
CA LEU A 177 -5.83 -8.11 -13.28
C LEU A 177 -4.69 -9.03 -13.75
N ASP A 178 -4.80 -9.63 -14.95
CA ASP A 178 -3.83 -10.62 -15.46
C ASP A 178 -2.40 -10.06 -15.60
N GLU A 179 -2.25 -8.75 -15.79
CA GLU A 179 -0.93 -8.10 -15.84
C GLU A 179 -0.13 -8.25 -14.54
N ILE A 180 -0.79 -8.43 -13.40
CA ILE A 180 -0.11 -8.62 -12.09
C ILE A 180 0.80 -9.85 -12.13
N LYS A 181 0.45 -10.89 -12.89
CA LYS A 181 1.28 -12.11 -13.08
C LYS A 181 2.66 -11.81 -13.65
N ASN A 182 2.80 -10.67 -14.31
CA ASN A 182 4.02 -10.29 -15.01
C ASN A 182 5.01 -9.53 -14.11
N PHE A 183 4.58 -9.07 -12.92
CA PHE A 183 5.47 -8.40 -11.95
C PHE A 183 6.31 -9.44 -11.17
N LYS A 184 7.37 -9.94 -11.80
CA LYS A 184 8.21 -11.02 -11.24
C LYS A 184 9.09 -10.59 -10.07
N LYS A 185 9.27 -9.28 -9.87
CA LYS A 185 10.06 -8.71 -8.77
C LYS A 185 9.22 -8.31 -7.56
N LEU A 186 7.93 -8.66 -7.55
CA LEU A 186 7.03 -8.28 -6.47
C LEU A 186 7.44 -8.92 -5.15
N ILE A 187 7.76 -8.08 -4.18
CA ILE A 187 8.14 -8.45 -2.81
C ILE A 187 6.99 -8.17 -1.85
N HIS A 188 6.29 -7.05 -2.05
CA HIS A 188 5.19 -6.61 -1.22
C HIS A 188 3.94 -6.38 -2.06
N ALA A 189 2.83 -7.00 -1.68
CA ALA A 189 1.54 -6.86 -2.36
C ALA A 189 0.43 -6.50 -1.37
N SER A 190 -0.34 -5.46 -1.67
CA SER A 190 -1.49 -5.04 -0.87
C SER A 190 -2.68 -4.77 -1.78
N PHE A 191 -3.78 -5.49 -1.57
CA PHE A 191 -4.99 -5.33 -2.37
C PHE A 191 -6.20 -5.04 -1.49
N HIS A 192 -6.96 -4.03 -1.90
CA HIS A 192 -8.11 -3.56 -1.12
C HIS A 192 -9.41 -3.74 -1.91
N HIS A 193 -10.46 -4.15 -1.19
CA HIS A 193 -11.85 -4.22 -1.67
C HIS A 193 -12.08 -5.15 -2.86
N GLY A 194 -11.34 -6.27 -2.93
CA GLY A 194 -11.43 -7.24 -4.04
C GLY A 194 -12.73 -8.06 -4.09
N LYS A 195 -13.62 -7.94 -3.09
CA LYS A 195 -14.89 -8.68 -3.00
C LYS A 195 -14.66 -10.20 -3.13
N SER A 196 -15.09 -10.81 -4.23
CA SER A 196 -14.93 -12.24 -4.54
C SER A 196 -13.79 -12.55 -5.51
N LEU A 197 -12.96 -11.56 -5.89
CA LEU A 197 -11.84 -11.80 -6.79
C LEU A 197 -10.74 -12.60 -6.09
N ASN A 198 -10.33 -13.70 -6.70
CA ASN A 198 -9.23 -14.52 -6.19
C ASN A 198 -7.88 -13.95 -6.66
N ILE A 199 -7.50 -12.79 -6.15
CA ILE A 199 -6.32 -12.02 -6.59
C ILE A 199 -5.02 -12.81 -6.46
N LEU A 200 -4.93 -13.75 -5.52
CA LEU A 200 -3.76 -14.58 -5.31
C LEU A 200 -3.39 -15.39 -6.56
N GLU A 201 -4.38 -15.78 -7.38
CA GLU A 201 -4.14 -16.47 -8.66
C GLU A 201 -3.34 -15.62 -9.67
N ASN A 202 -3.34 -14.31 -9.48
CA ASN A 202 -2.62 -13.37 -10.33
C ASN A 202 -1.25 -12.96 -9.77
N ILE A 203 -0.80 -13.55 -8.67
CA ILE A 203 0.53 -13.33 -8.14
C ILE A 203 1.40 -14.52 -8.50
N SER A 204 2.57 -14.27 -9.09
CA SER A 204 3.52 -15.31 -9.51
C SER A 204 4.98 -14.95 -9.20
N SER A 205 5.20 -14.13 -8.16
CA SER A 205 6.54 -13.78 -7.72
C SER A 205 7.02 -14.76 -6.64
N ASP A 206 8.15 -15.42 -6.89
CA ASP A 206 8.82 -16.25 -5.89
C ASP A 206 9.51 -15.39 -4.80
N LEU A 207 9.58 -14.07 -5.00
CA LEU A 207 10.19 -13.13 -4.07
C LEU A 207 9.21 -12.56 -3.04
N LEU A 208 7.93 -12.95 -3.10
CA LEU A 208 6.89 -12.36 -2.27
C LEU A 208 7.15 -12.60 -0.78
N GLU A 209 7.38 -11.54 -0.04
CA GLU A 209 7.63 -11.56 1.41
C GLU A 209 6.45 -11.05 2.23
N SER A 210 5.61 -10.18 1.66
CA SER A 210 4.44 -9.68 2.37
C SER A 210 3.19 -9.61 1.51
N ILE A 211 2.06 -9.91 2.13
CA ILE A 211 0.75 -9.75 1.50
C ILE A 211 -0.26 -9.16 2.48
N SER A 212 -1.01 -8.15 2.02
CA SER A 212 -2.12 -7.57 2.73
C SER A 212 -3.38 -7.64 1.87
N LEU A 213 -4.45 -8.20 2.40
CA LEU A 213 -5.73 -8.36 1.73
C LEU A 213 -6.84 -7.74 2.58
N VAL A 214 -7.46 -6.68 2.08
CA VAL A 214 -8.47 -5.91 2.82
C VAL A 214 -9.81 -5.92 2.09
N GLY A 215 -10.88 -6.33 2.78
CA GLY A 215 -12.23 -6.24 2.25
C GLY A 215 -12.59 -7.30 1.18
N PHE A 216 -12.02 -8.50 1.25
CA PHE A 216 -12.37 -9.63 0.40
C PHE A 216 -13.54 -10.40 1.00
N SER A 217 -14.77 -10.00 0.66
CA SER A 217 -15.99 -10.46 1.33
C SER A 217 -16.75 -11.58 0.59
N GLY A 218 -16.26 -12.05 -0.56
CA GLY A 218 -16.91 -13.10 -1.36
C GLY A 218 -16.72 -14.51 -0.77
N GLN A 219 -17.69 -15.41 -1.01
CA GLN A 219 -17.57 -16.82 -0.60
C GLN A 219 -16.53 -17.59 -1.41
N ASP A 220 -16.35 -17.22 -2.68
CA ASP A 220 -15.42 -17.88 -3.61
C ASP A 220 -13.96 -17.46 -3.44
N PHE A 221 -13.70 -16.48 -2.58
CA PHE A 221 -12.34 -16.05 -2.28
C PHE A 221 -11.62 -17.16 -1.50
N SER A 222 -10.39 -17.48 -1.88
CA SER A 222 -9.57 -18.50 -1.25
C SER A 222 -8.17 -18.01 -0.96
N ILE A 223 -7.67 -18.36 0.21
CA ILE A 223 -6.27 -18.10 0.61
C ILE A 223 -5.34 -19.30 0.35
N SER A 224 -5.85 -20.39 -0.21
CA SER A 224 -5.12 -21.65 -0.35
C SER A 224 -3.78 -21.53 -1.09
N LYS A 225 -3.68 -20.56 -2.02
CA LYS A 225 -2.46 -20.31 -2.79
C LYS A 225 -1.33 -19.69 -1.96
N LEU A 226 -1.61 -19.12 -0.77
CA LEU A 226 -0.55 -18.57 0.10
C LEU A 226 0.55 -19.60 0.40
N LYS A 227 0.21 -20.89 0.51
CA LYS A 227 1.17 -21.98 0.74
C LYS A 227 2.25 -22.13 -0.35
N GLU A 228 2.03 -21.54 -1.53
CA GLU A 228 2.99 -21.57 -2.63
C GLU A 228 4.10 -20.53 -2.46
N PHE A 229 3.85 -19.44 -1.71
CA PHE A 229 4.81 -18.36 -1.49
C PHE A 229 5.72 -18.65 -0.30
N LYS A 230 6.80 -19.36 -0.53
CA LYS A 230 7.69 -19.89 0.54
C LYS A 230 8.46 -18.81 1.31
N ASN A 231 8.57 -17.60 0.74
CA ASN A 231 9.28 -16.47 1.34
C ASN A 231 8.36 -15.55 2.15
N LEU A 232 7.06 -15.87 2.25
CA LEU A 232 6.11 -15.02 3.01
C LEU A 232 6.51 -14.96 4.49
N LYS A 233 6.75 -13.74 4.93
CA LYS A 233 7.07 -13.34 6.32
C LYS A 233 5.91 -12.63 6.99
N TYR A 234 5.15 -11.83 6.20
CA TYR A 234 4.14 -10.92 6.71
C TYR A 234 2.81 -11.16 5.99
N ILE A 235 1.77 -11.50 6.75
CA ILE A 235 0.40 -11.66 6.24
C ILE A 235 -0.54 -10.79 7.07
N ALA A 236 -1.35 -9.96 6.39
CA ALA A 236 -2.48 -9.26 6.98
C ALA A 236 -3.75 -9.56 6.19
N LEU A 237 -4.76 -10.09 6.86
CA LEU A 237 -6.08 -10.34 6.33
C LEU A 237 -7.09 -9.51 7.11
N ASN A 238 -7.78 -8.58 6.46
CA ASN A 238 -8.74 -7.70 7.10
C ASN A 238 -10.08 -7.71 6.37
N GLY A 239 -11.16 -7.93 7.11
CA GLY A 239 -12.52 -7.90 6.57
C GLY A 239 -12.84 -9.07 5.64
N ILE A 240 -12.23 -10.23 5.86
CA ILE A 240 -12.55 -11.48 5.14
C ILE A 240 -13.76 -12.13 5.83
N LYS A 241 -14.96 -11.70 5.44
CA LYS A 241 -16.16 -12.00 6.22
C LYS A 241 -16.83 -13.33 5.90
N ARG A 242 -16.71 -13.85 4.69
CA ARG A 242 -17.47 -15.02 4.21
C ARG A 242 -16.61 -16.19 3.79
N ALA A 243 -15.44 -15.91 3.22
CA ALA A 243 -14.50 -16.96 2.84
C ALA A 243 -13.99 -17.69 4.08
N GLU A 244 -13.77 -18.98 3.95
CA GLU A 244 -13.15 -19.79 4.98
C GLU A 244 -11.65 -19.52 5.02
N ILE A 245 -11.13 -19.29 6.22
CA ILE A 245 -9.71 -19.15 6.50
C ILE A 245 -9.29 -20.32 7.37
N ASP A 246 -8.67 -21.31 6.79
CA ASP A 246 -8.11 -22.45 7.51
C ASP A 246 -6.74 -22.07 8.08
N CYS A 247 -6.66 -21.94 9.40
CA CYS A 247 -5.42 -21.53 10.09
C CYS A 247 -4.31 -22.58 10.01
N GLU A 248 -4.62 -23.85 9.70
CA GLU A 248 -3.60 -24.89 9.44
C GLU A 248 -2.69 -24.47 8.27
N LEU A 249 -3.22 -23.75 7.28
CA LEU A 249 -2.44 -23.28 6.14
C LEU A 249 -1.19 -22.52 6.56
N PHE A 250 -1.29 -21.69 7.60
CA PHE A 250 -0.19 -20.84 8.05
C PHE A 250 0.98 -21.66 8.63
N THR A 251 0.74 -22.85 9.13
CA THR A 251 1.81 -23.76 9.62
C THR A 251 2.72 -24.26 8.51
N HIS A 252 2.26 -24.20 7.25
CA HIS A 252 3.02 -24.60 6.06
C HIS A 252 3.87 -23.46 5.46
N LEU A 253 3.89 -22.28 6.10
CA LEU A 253 4.67 -21.12 5.69
C LEU A 253 5.96 -21.03 6.54
N PRO A 254 7.10 -21.49 6.05
CA PRO A 254 8.29 -21.67 6.87
C PRO A 254 8.92 -20.36 7.35
N SER A 255 8.65 -19.26 6.66
CA SER A 255 9.22 -17.93 6.95
C SER A 255 8.24 -17.01 7.67
N LEU A 256 7.00 -17.44 7.94
CA LEU A 256 5.96 -16.60 8.52
C LEU A 256 6.33 -16.17 9.94
N SER A 257 6.50 -14.87 10.13
CA SER A 257 6.83 -14.26 11.43
C SER A 257 5.78 -13.25 11.90
N TYR A 258 4.93 -12.76 11.00
CA TYR A 258 3.90 -11.78 11.32
C TYR A 258 2.55 -12.20 10.72
N LEU A 259 1.53 -12.35 11.58
CA LEU A 259 0.17 -12.69 11.17
C LEU A 259 -0.82 -11.72 11.84
N ASP A 260 -1.60 -11.03 11.02
CA ASP A 260 -2.65 -10.09 11.45
C ASP A 260 -3.98 -10.49 10.81
N LEU A 261 -4.94 -10.91 11.63
CA LEU A 261 -6.28 -11.33 11.24
C LEU A 261 -7.29 -10.39 11.90
N VAL A 262 -7.90 -9.50 11.12
CA VAL A 262 -8.86 -8.53 11.62
C VAL A 262 -10.20 -8.71 10.93
N SER A 263 -11.30 -8.76 11.69
CA SER A 263 -12.66 -8.92 11.16
C SER A 263 -12.80 -10.13 10.21
N CYS A 264 -12.12 -11.23 10.50
CA CYS A 264 -12.16 -12.48 9.77
C CYS A 264 -13.16 -13.43 10.44
N PHE A 265 -14.37 -13.58 9.86
CA PHE A 265 -15.49 -14.20 10.59
C PHE A 265 -15.61 -15.71 10.43
N ASN A 266 -14.88 -16.33 9.52
CA ASN A 266 -14.97 -17.77 9.24
C ASN A 266 -13.60 -18.46 9.38
N LEU A 267 -12.97 -18.28 10.56
CA LEU A 267 -11.73 -18.98 10.89
C LEU A 267 -12.01 -20.45 11.23
N LYS A 268 -11.15 -21.34 10.73
CA LYS A 268 -11.12 -22.77 11.07
C LYS A 268 -9.77 -23.13 11.67
N ASN A 269 -9.75 -24.19 12.48
CA ASN A 269 -8.53 -24.76 13.03
C ASN A 269 -7.65 -23.71 13.72
N VAL A 270 -8.26 -22.80 14.50
CA VAL A 270 -7.56 -21.68 15.16
C VAL A 270 -6.48 -22.14 16.15
N ASN A 271 -6.62 -23.36 16.71
CA ASN A 271 -5.62 -24.00 17.53
C ASN A 271 -4.28 -24.24 16.79
N GLU A 272 -4.32 -24.37 15.47
CA GLU A 272 -3.13 -24.57 14.66
C GLU A 272 -2.22 -23.32 14.60
N LEU A 273 -2.73 -22.14 14.96
CA LEU A 273 -1.90 -20.94 15.10
C LEU A 273 -0.77 -21.13 16.12
N ALA A 274 -0.99 -21.97 17.15
CA ALA A 274 0.03 -22.33 18.12
C ALA A 274 1.12 -23.24 17.56
N ASN A 275 1.00 -23.75 16.33
CA ASN A 275 1.97 -24.60 15.68
C ASN A 275 2.84 -23.84 14.66
N ILE A 276 2.68 -22.51 14.50
CA ILE A 276 3.51 -21.70 13.62
C ILE A 276 4.87 -21.44 14.29
N LYS A 277 5.94 -22.01 13.72
CA LYS A 277 7.25 -22.13 14.39
C LYS A 277 8.00 -20.81 14.62
N ASN A 278 7.88 -19.86 13.68
CA ASN A 278 8.70 -18.64 13.64
C ASN A 278 7.83 -17.37 13.88
N LEU A 279 6.67 -17.54 14.49
CA LEU A 279 5.76 -16.43 14.70
C LEU A 279 6.29 -15.48 15.80
N GLU A 280 6.49 -14.23 15.45
CA GLU A 280 6.94 -13.14 16.35
C GLU A 280 5.80 -12.18 16.72
N TYR A 281 4.82 -12.07 15.83
CA TYR A 281 3.67 -11.19 16.00
C TYR A 281 2.39 -11.93 15.60
N LEU A 282 1.41 -11.92 16.48
CA LEU A 282 0.07 -12.44 16.24
C LEU A 282 -0.97 -11.43 16.70
N SER A 283 -1.82 -11.01 15.78
CA SER A 283 -3.03 -10.21 16.09
C SER A 283 -4.24 -10.94 15.53
N VAL A 284 -5.27 -11.15 16.37
CA VAL A 284 -6.55 -11.73 15.96
C VAL A 284 -7.67 -10.92 16.60
N LEU A 285 -8.18 -9.93 15.87
CA LEU A 285 -9.10 -8.93 16.37
C LEU A 285 -10.44 -8.96 15.61
N ASP A 286 -11.53 -8.74 16.36
CA ASP A 286 -12.90 -8.71 15.79
C ASP A 286 -13.23 -9.97 14.96
N CYS A 287 -12.70 -11.13 15.38
CA CYS A 287 -12.96 -12.41 14.74
C CYS A 287 -13.98 -13.21 15.58
N LYS A 288 -15.00 -13.80 14.92
CA LYS A 288 -16.18 -14.38 15.59
C LYS A 288 -15.95 -15.69 16.36
N ARG A 289 -14.73 -16.23 16.40
CA ARG A 289 -14.46 -17.47 17.14
C ARG A 289 -13.57 -17.19 18.34
N PRO A 290 -14.04 -17.52 19.55
CA PRO A 290 -13.19 -17.47 20.74
C PRO A 290 -12.11 -18.55 20.63
N PHE A 291 -10.92 -18.21 21.07
CA PHE A 291 -9.88 -19.19 21.37
C PHE A 291 -10.26 -19.95 22.64
N ASP A 292 -10.04 -21.25 22.66
CA ASP A 292 -10.13 -21.96 23.93
C ASP A 292 -8.89 -21.68 24.81
N ASN A 293 -9.03 -21.90 26.11
CA ASN A 293 -7.97 -21.63 27.07
C ASN A 293 -6.69 -22.41 26.77
N ALA A 294 -6.81 -23.63 26.27
CA ALA A 294 -5.66 -24.48 25.95
C ALA A 294 -4.84 -23.88 24.79
N THR A 295 -5.51 -23.35 23.76
CA THR A 295 -4.85 -22.66 22.64
C THR A 295 -4.17 -21.37 23.11
N ILE A 296 -4.85 -20.58 23.97
CA ILE A 296 -4.28 -19.35 24.54
C ILE A 296 -3.03 -19.64 25.37
N ASP A 297 -3.09 -20.67 26.22
CA ASP A 297 -1.95 -21.08 27.04
C ASP A 297 -0.79 -21.58 26.18
N SER A 298 -1.10 -22.31 25.10
CA SER A 298 -0.10 -22.75 24.14
C SER A 298 0.58 -21.58 23.43
N LEU A 299 -0.17 -20.59 22.98
CA LEU A 299 0.36 -19.37 22.35
C LEU A 299 1.23 -18.55 23.32
N LYS A 300 0.80 -18.39 24.57
CA LYS A 300 1.58 -17.69 25.61
C LYS A 300 2.89 -18.39 25.96
N ASN A 301 2.95 -19.70 25.82
CA ASN A 301 4.17 -20.49 26.05
C ASN A 301 5.15 -20.47 24.88
N GLN A 302 4.76 -19.89 23.74
CA GLN A 302 5.66 -19.66 22.61
C GLN A 302 6.45 -18.36 22.82
N ASN A 303 7.57 -18.26 22.12
CA ASN A 303 8.41 -17.05 22.16
C ASN A 303 7.92 -15.97 21.19
N ILE A 304 6.59 -15.67 21.23
CA ILE A 304 5.95 -14.63 20.42
C ILE A 304 6.13 -13.31 21.13
N SER A 305 6.75 -12.35 20.46
CA SER A 305 7.07 -11.03 21.03
C SER A 305 5.83 -10.16 21.26
N TYR A 306 4.78 -10.36 20.46
CA TYR A 306 3.54 -9.62 20.56
C TYR A 306 2.33 -10.51 20.25
N ILE A 307 1.39 -10.57 21.18
CA ILE A 307 0.12 -11.28 21.01
C ILE A 307 -1.00 -10.32 21.38
N ASP A 308 -1.92 -10.09 20.45
CA ASP A 308 -3.13 -9.31 20.63
C ASP A 308 -4.33 -10.12 20.13
N ILE A 309 -5.14 -10.63 21.04
CA ILE A 309 -6.28 -11.49 20.72
C ILE A 309 -7.49 -10.97 21.49
N ASP A 310 -8.58 -10.67 20.78
CA ASP A 310 -9.86 -10.38 21.40
C ASP A 310 -10.39 -11.62 22.11
N PHE A 311 -10.46 -11.53 23.42
CA PHE A 311 -11.16 -12.50 24.23
C PHE A 311 -12.64 -12.12 24.23
N ALA A 312 -13.44 -12.76 23.39
CA ALA A 312 -14.89 -12.60 23.39
C ALA A 312 -15.54 -13.37 24.54
#